data_612fb21d4aac943a1cb65347c78a2a70
#
_entry.id   612fb21d4aac943a1cb65347c78a2a70
#
_cell.length_a   1.000
_cell.length_b   1.000
_cell.length_c   1.000
_cell.angle_alpha   90.00
_cell.angle_beta   90.00
_cell.angle_gamma   90.00
#
_symmetry.space_group_name_H-M   'P 1'
#
loop_
_entity.id
_entity.type
_entity.pdbx_description
1 polymer ?
#
loop_
_entity_poly.entity_id
_entity_poly.type
_entity_poly.pdbx_seq_one_letter_code
_entity_poly.pdbx_strand_id
1 'polypeptide(L)'
;MLLMDRENLLAPGWSHVLSSNNDLAELDLLRQRVGAPRQAFHLKDRTRPHLDLKLEARERALNDPEVQVFASTKLLLRFWIGCQARHQP
;
A
#
# COMPACT_ATOMS: atom_id res chain seq x y z
N MET A 1 -0.69 0.34 -10.10
CA MET A 1 0.17 1.40 -9.54
C MET A 1 0.17 1.27 -8.02
N LEU A 2 1.35 1.31 -7.44
CA LEU A 2 1.53 1.19 -5.99
C LEU A 2 1.28 2.54 -5.30
N LEU A 3 0.46 2.52 -4.26
CA LEU A 3 0.02 3.69 -3.50
C LEU A 3 0.31 3.46 -2.02
N MET A 4 0.88 4.45 -1.34
CA MET A 4 1.31 4.30 0.05
C MET A 4 1.04 5.57 0.84
N ASP A 5 0.69 5.44 2.13
CA ASP A 5 0.60 6.58 3.04
C ASP A 5 1.93 6.77 3.78
N ARG A 6 2.33 8.03 3.94
CA ARG A 6 3.51 8.38 4.75
C ARG A 6 3.19 8.35 6.24
N GLU A 7 2.02 8.85 6.61
CA GLU A 7 1.58 8.91 8.00
C GLU A 7 0.26 8.20 8.19
N ASN A 8 0.23 7.30 9.18
CA ASN A 8 -0.97 6.65 9.66
C ASN A 8 -1.20 7.09 11.11
N LEU A 9 -2.13 8.00 11.34
CA LEU A 9 -2.38 8.57 12.67
C LEU A 9 -2.93 7.55 13.65
N LEU A 10 -3.59 6.48 13.16
CA LEU A 10 -4.15 5.43 14.00
C LEU A 10 -3.10 4.39 14.41
N ALA A 11 -2.03 4.26 13.63
CA ALA A 11 -0.95 3.32 13.90
C ALA A 11 0.39 3.97 13.52
N PRO A 12 0.92 4.87 14.37
CA PRO A 12 2.19 5.55 14.09
C PRO A 12 3.32 4.55 13.83
N GLY A 13 4.15 4.84 12.84
CA GLY A 13 5.26 3.97 12.44
C GLY A 13 4.86 2.90 11.43
N TRP A 14 3.59 2.76 11.11
CA TRP A 14 3.09 1.86 10.08
C TRP A 14 2.63 2.62 8.84
N SER A 15 2.72 1.97 7.69
CA SER A 15 2.16 2.49 6.45
C SER A 15 1.40 1.38 5.73
N HIS A 16 0.31 1.76 5.05
CA HIS A 16 -0.42 0.87 4.16
C HIS A 16 0.12 1.02 2.75
N VAL A 17 0.16 -0.08 2.01
CA VAL A 17 0.39 -0.03 0.57
C VAL A 17 -0.79 -0.69 -0.13
N LEU A 18 -1.36 0.01 -1.09
CA LEU A 18 -2.48 -0.44 -1.91
C LEU A 18 -2.05 -0.48 -3.38
N SER A 19 -2.75 -1.27 -4.17
CA SER A 19 -2.64 -1.23 -5.63
C SER A 19 -3.86 -0.51 -6.18
N SER A 20 -3.65 0.37 -7.14
CA SER A 20 -4.75 1.16 -7.76
C SER A 20 -5.80 0.28 -8.45
N ASN A 21 -5.40 -0.91 -8.90
CA ASN A 21 -6.27 -1.88 -9.58
C ASN A 21 -6.32 -3.24 -8.87
N ASN A 22 -5.96 -3.27 -7.59
CA ASN A 22 -5.93 -4.48 -6.77
C ASN A 22 -5.09 -5.61 -7.39
N ASP A 23 -3.95 -5.25 -7.97
CA ASP A 23 -3.01 -6.19 -8.56
C ASP A 23 -2.19 -6.85 -7.45
N LEU A 24 -2.53 -8.08 -7.11
CA LEU A 24 -1.88 -8.83 -6.05
C LEU A 24 -0.42 -9.13 -6.35
N ALA A 25 -0.09 -9.36 -7.62
CA ALA A 25 1.28 -9.64 -8.03
C ALA A 25 2.17 -8.41 -7.82
N GLU A 26 1.67 -7.23 -8.14
CA GLU A 26 2.36 -5.96 -7.93
C GLU A 26 2.68 -5.74 -6.45
N LEU A 27 1.69 -5.97 -5.58
CA LEU A 27 1.87 -5.85 -4.13
C LEU A 27 2.89 -6.86 -3.60
N ASP A 28 2.82 -8.11 -4.05
CA ASP A 28 3.74 -9.15 -3.58
C ASP A 28 5.18 -8.90 -4.06
N LEU A 29 5.36 -8.38 -5.26
CA LEU A 29 6.68 -8.02 -5.77
C LEU A 29 7.29 -6.88 -4.95
N LEU A 30 6.49 -5.87 -4.58
CA LEU A 30 6.98 -4.82 -3.69
C LEU A 30 7.36 -5.40 -2.32
N ARG A 31 6.50 -6.26 -1.74
CA ARG A 31 6.79 -6.90 -0.46
C ARG A 31 8.17 -7.58 -0.48
N GLN A 32 8.46 -8.33 -1.54
CA GLN A 32 9.74 -9.00 -1.70
C GLN A 32 10.89 -8.00 -1.85
N ARG A 33 10.72 -6.96 -2.67
CA ARG A 33 11.75 -5.94 -2.90
C ARG A 33 12.17 -5.22 -1.64
N VAL A 34 11.22 -4.93 -0.75
CA VAL A 34 11.51 -4.20 0.50
C VAL A 34 11.85 -5.12 1.66
N GLY A 35 11.80 -6.44 1.46
CA GLY A 35 12.17 -7.42 2.48
C GLY A 35 11.11 -7.58 3.58
N ALA A 36 9.84 -7.32 3.29
CA ALA A 36 8.77 -7.50 4.26
C ALA A 36 8.36 -8.98 4.37
N PRO A 37 7.94 -9.44 5.57
CA PRO A 37 7.51 -10.82 5.75
C PRO A 37 6.16 -11.07 5.08
N ARG A 38 5.82 -12.35 4.89
CA ARG A 38 4.52 -12.73 4.29
C ARG A 38 3.34 -12.18 5.09
N GLN A 39 3.48 -12.10 6.41
CA GLN A 39 2.44 -11.59 7.30
C GLN A 39 2.08 -10.13 7.02
N ALA A 40 2.96 -9.40 6.36
CA ALA A 40 2.68 -8.02 5.94
C ALA A 40 1.60 -7.94 4.87
N PHE A 41 1.35 -9.03 4.13
CA PHE A 41 0.39 -9.06 3.05
C PHE A 41 -0.98 -9.52 3.57
N HIS A 42 -1.93 -8.61 3.58
CA HIS A 42 -3.29 -8.86 4.05
C HIS A 42 -4.23 -9.16 2.88
N LEU A 43 -4.40 -10.47 2.60
CA LEU A 43 -5.27 -10.98 1.54
C LEU A 43 -6.70 -11.24 2.02
N LYS A 44 -6.90 -11.33 3.34
CA LYS A 44 -8.22 -11.65 3.91
C LYS A 44 -9.25 -10.58 3.63
N ASP A 45 -8.80 -9.34 3.48
CA ASP A 45 -9.67 -8.25 3.03
C ASP A 45 -9.72 -8.28 1.51
N ARG A 46 -10.67 -9.04 0.96
CA ARG A 46 -10.85 -9.19 -0.49
C ARG A 46 -11.26 -7.91 -1.18
N THR A 47 -11.83 -6.96 -0.44
CA THR A 47 -12.26 -5.68 -0.99
C THR A 47 -11.11 -4.68 -1.07
N ARG A 48 -10.10 -4.87 -0.25
CA ARG A 48 -8.96 -3.96 -0.18
C ARG A 48 -7.69 -4.71 0.22
N PRO A 49 -7.13 -5.53 -0.70
CA PRO A 49 -5.85 -6.19 -0.42
C PRO A 49 -4.76 -5.13 -0.22
N HIS A 50 -3.90 -5.32 0.78
CA HIS A 50 -2.90 -4.31 1.14
C HIS A 50 -1.70 -4.92 1.84
N LEU A 51 -0.62 -4.15 1.89
CA LEU A 51 0.53 -4.42 2.74
C LEU A 51 0.49 -3.49 3.95
N ASP A 52 0.88 -4.00 5.12
CA ASP A 52 1.18 -3.20 6.30
C ASP A 52 2.69 -3.25 6.52
N LEU A 53 3.36 -2.11 6.35
CA LEU A 53 4.82 -2.01 6.43
C LEU A 53 5.25 -1.18 7.63
N LYS A 54 6.37 -1.60 8.26
CA LYS A 54 7.00 -0.90 9.37
C LYS A 54 8.51 -0.96 9.23
N LEU A 55 9.22 -0.15 10.01
CA LEU A 55 10.68 -0.17 10.13
C LEU A 55 11.36 -0.04 8.77
N GLU A 56 12.40 -0.88 8.49
CA GLU A 56 13.18 -0.79 7.27
C GLU A 56 12.38 -1.04 6.00
N ALA A 57 11.45 -1.98 6.03
CA ALA A 57 10.60 -2.26 4.87
C ALA A 57 9.77 -1.03 4.50
N ARG A 58 9.24 -0.32 5.50
CA ARG A 58 8.51 0.93 5.30
C ARG A 58 9.41 1.99 4.67
N GLU A 59 10.63 2.17 5.21
CA GLU A 59 11.57 3.15 4.68
C GLU A 59 11.96 2.85 3.23
N ARG A 60 12.21 1.58 2.91
CA ARG A 60 12.53 1.18 1.55
C ARG A 60 11.37 1.44 0.59
N ALA A 61 10.15 1.18 1.02
CA ALA A 61 8.96 1.45 0.20
C ALA A 61 8.76 2.95 -0.03
N LEU A 62 8.97 3.78 1.00
CA LEU A 62 8.89 5.24 0.88
C LEU A 62 9.89 5.80 -0.14
N ASN A 63 11.01 5.12 -0.34
CA ASN A 63 12.05 5.51 -1.28
C ASN A 63 12.00 4.77 -2.61
N ASP A 64 11.04 3.86 -2.79
CA ASP A 64 10.90 3.09 -4.03
C ASP A 64 10.30 3.98 -5.13
N PRO A 65 10.98 4.11 -6.29
CA PRO A 65 10.52 5.02 -7.34
C PRO A 65 9.19 4.62 -7.98
N GLU A 66 8.75 3.38 -7.83
CA GLU A 66 7.47 2.91 -8.34
C GLU A 66 6.30 3.15 -7.38
N VAL A 67 6.57 3.64 -6.18
CA VAL A 67 5.56 3.87 -5.15
C VAL A 67 5.15 5.34 -5.14
N GLN A 68 3.85 5.58 -5.27
CA GLN A 68 3.26 6.91 -5.11
C GLN A 68 2.96 7.12 -3.64
N VAL A 69 3.58 8.13 -3.02
CA VAL A 69 3.42 8.39 -1.58
C VAL A 69 2.43 9.52 -1.34
N PHE A 70 1.45 9.26 -0.47
CA PHE A 70 0.44 10.24 -0.04
C PHE A 70 0.77 10.69 1.38
N ALA A 71 0.46 11.93 1.71
CA ALA A 71 0.80 12.49 3.02
C ALA A 71 0.09 11.78 4.17
N SER A 72 -1.11 11.26 3.95
CA SER A 72 -1.92 10.63 5.00
C SER A 72 -2.73 9.45 4.46
N THR A 73 -3.19 8.60 5.37
CA THR A 73 -4.09 7.49 5.04
C THR A 73 -5.39 7.99 4.38
N LYS A 74 -5.92 9.10 4.87
CA LYS A 74 -7.15 9.69 4.31
C LYS A 74 -6.98 10.04 2.83
N LEU A 75 -5.86 10.68 2.47
CA LEU A 75 -5.57 11.04 1.08
C LEU A 75 -5.34 9.80 0.22
N LEU A 76 -4.62 8.83 0.75
CA LEU A 76 -4.40 7.54 0.07
C LEU A 76 -5.73 6.87 -0.27
N LEU A 77 -6.61 6.71 0.71
CA LEU A 77 -7.89 6.05 0.53
C LEU A 77 -8.80 6.80 -0.44
N ARG A 78 -8.83 8.12 -0.38
CA ARG A 78 -9.60 8.94 -1.30
C ARG A 78 -9.16 8.71 -2.75
N PHE A 79 -7.86 8.68 -3.00
CA PHE A 79 -7.33 8.41 -4.33
C PHE A 79 -7.65 6.98 -4.78
N TRP A 80 -7.44 5.99 -3.89
CA TRP A 80 -7.69 4.58 -4.19
C TRP A 80 -9.17 4.34 -4.53
N ILE A 81 -10.09 4.93 -3.77
CA ILE A 81 -11.54 4.82 -4.03
C ILE A 81 -11.85 5.36 -5.43
N GLY A 82 -11.27 6.50 -5.81
CA GLY A 82 -11.43 7.05 -7.14
C GLY A 82 -10.93 6.09 -8.23
N CYS A 83 -9.83 5.39 -7.99
CA CYS A 83 -9.31 4.38 -8.92
C CYS A 83 -10.28 3.20 -9.08
N GLN A 84 -10.88 2.73 -7.97
CA GLN A 84 -11.85 1.63 -8.02
C GLN A 84 -13.08 2.00 -8.84
N ALA A 85 -13.59 3.21 -8.67
CA ALA A 85 -14.74 3.69 -9.43
C ALA A 85 -14.46 3.73 -10.94
N ARG A 86 -13.22 4.04 -11.35
CA ARG A 86 -12.83 4.09 -12.77
C ARG A 86 -12.61 2.71 -13.38
N HIS A 87 -12.33 1.69 -12.56
CA HIS A 87 -12.09 0.32 -13.03
C HIS A 87 -13.32 -0.58 -13.03
N GLN A 88 -14.46 -0.07 -12.54
CA GLN A 88 -15.71 -0.82 -12.56
C GLN A 88 -16.39 -0.66 -13.93
N PRO A 89 -16.92 -1.76 -14.50
CA PRO A 89 -17.65 -1.72 -15.76
C PRO A 89 -18.97 -0.95 -15.65
#